data_c0bc7e6768c44948dbe9f430facec9d9
#
_entry.id   c0bc7e6768c44948dbe9f430facec9d9
#
_cell.length_a   1.000
_cell.length_b   1.000
_cell.length_c   1.000
_cell.angle_alpha   90.00
_cell.angle_beta   90.00
_cell.angle_gamma   90.00
#
_symmetry.space_group_name_H-M   'P 1'
#
loop_
_entity.id
_entity.type
_entity.pdbx_description
1 polymer ?
#
loop_
_entity_poly.entity_id
_entity_poly.type
_entity_poly.pdbx_seq_one_letter_code
_entity_poly.pdbx_strand_id
1 'polypeptide(L)'
;MCGRYATVRGAGDLSAFFDAADETDGLLAPDYNVAPTDPVPVVRLTTRPPGAPRAAAGTGGAAPAGPPRRVLSLVRWGLVPHWAKDPRAGARMINARSEGVATSATYRRYFGTHRCLVPAEGWFEWKGRGRPYFMTGGAGGPLVFAGLWAAHPAVPGGLTCTILTTAAVGPLAGVHDRMPLLLPRDRWADWLAGPASPALLAPPPPESVAALEIRPVGPAVGDVRNDGPDLVARVSAPAAGEPPATLF
;
A
#
# COMPACT_ATOMS: atom_id res chain seq x y z
N MET A 1 -1.87 12.28 4.71
CA MET A 1 -1.21 10.94 4.79
C MET A 1 -2.06 9.98 4.00
N CYS A 2 -1.45 9.14 3.15
CA CYS A 2 -2.16 8.13 2.37
C CYS A 2 -2.99 7.21 3.29
N GLY A 3 -4.23 7.57 3.50
CA GLY A 3 -5.17 6.83 4.36
C GLY A 3 -6.28 6.15 3.57
N ARG A 4 -6.26 6.29 2.23
CA ARG A 4 -7.25 5.74 1.32
C ARG A 4 -6.65 5.54 -0.06
N TYR A 5 -6.92 4.41 -0.71
CA TYR A 5 -6.45 4.15 -2.09
C TYR A 5 -7.40 3.19 -2.82
N ALA A 6 -7.14 2.94 -4.11
CA ALA A 6 -7.91 2.00 -4.90
C ALA A 6 -7.00 0.87 -5.42
N THR A 7 -7.51 -0.36 -5.41
CA THR A 7 -6.90 -1.54 -6.01
C THR A 7 -7.97 -2.38 -6.68
N VAL A 8 -7.99 -2.39 -8.02
CA VAL A 8 -9.11 -2.98 -8.77
C VAL A 8 -8.70 -4.11 -9.70
N ARG A 9 -7.40 -4.39 -9.81
CA ARG A 9 -6.89 -5.46 -10.67
C ARG A 9 -7.08 -6.82 -10.02
N GLY A 10 -7.47 -7.79 -10.83
CA GLY A 10 -7.61 -9.17 -10.41
C GLY A 10 -6.28 -9.84 -10.09
N ALA A 11 -6.32 -10.95 -9.37
CA ALA A 11 -5.15 -11.71 -8.97
C ALA A 11 -4.30 -12.19 -10.16
N GLY A 12 -4.94 -12.61 -11.25
CA GLY A 12 -4.24 -13.03 -12.47
C GLY A 12 -3.42 -11.90 -13.11
N ASP A 13 -4.01 -10.70 -13.23
CA ASP A 13 -3.32 -9.54 -13.80
C ASP A 13 -2.13 -9.11 -12.92
N LEU A 14 -2.32 -9.06 -11.61
CA LEU A 14 -1.25 -8.70 -10.69
C LEU A 14 -0.15 -9.76 -10.66
N SER A 15 -0.50 -11.05 -10.66
CA SER A 15 0.46 -12.15 -10.72
C SER A 15 1.32 -12.08 -11.97
N ALA A 16 0.71 -11.86 -13.13
CA ALA A 16 1.44 -11.69 -14.39
C ALA A 16 2.31 -10.42 -14.39
N PHE A 17 1.78 -9.29 -13.90
CA PHE A 17 2.51 -8.02 -13.88
C PHE A 17 3.76 -8.06 -12.99
N PHE A 18 3.68 -8.74 -11.84
CA PHE A 18 4.77 -8.83 -10.86
C PHE A 18 5.64 -10.08 -10.98
N ASP A 19 5.31 -11.00 -11.90
CA ASP A 19 5.93 -12.33 -11.96
C ASP A 19 5.88 -12.99 -10.56
N ALA A 20 4.67 -13.11 -10.01
CA ALA A 20 4.42 -13.59 -8.66
C ALA A 20 3.41 -14.74 -8.68
N ALA A 21 3.63 -15.76 -7.87
CA ALA A 21 2.63 -16.81 -7.69
C ALA A 21 1.44 -16.30 -6.88
N ASP A 22 0.22 -16.62 -7.31
CA ASP A 22 -1.00 -16.26 -6.59
C ASP A 22 -1.16 -17.08 -5.31
N GLU A 23 -1.23 -16.40 -4.19
CA GLU A 23 -1.56 -16.93 -2.86
C GLU A 23 -2.70 -16.12 -2.22
N THR A 24 -3.63 -15.57 -3.03
CA THR A 24 -4.80 -14.81 -2.54
C THR A 24 -5.98 -15.71 -2.21
N ASP A 25 -5.88 -17.03 -2.49
CA ASP A 25 -6.94 -18.02 -2.28
C ASP A 25 -8.26 -17.65 -2.99
N GLY A 26 -8.20 -16.86 -4.09
CA GLY A 26 -9.36 -16.39 -4.82
C GLY A 26 -10.17 -15.29 -4.11
N LEU A 27 -9.66 -14.73 -3.03
CA LEU A 27 -10.37 -13.75 -2.19
C LEU A 27 -10.10 -12.29 -2.59
N LEU A 28 -9.22 -12.05 -3.57
CA LEU A 28 -8.96 -10.69 -4.05
C LEU A 28 -10.13 -10.20 -4.91
N ALA A 29 -10.77 -9.13 -4.46
CA ALA A 29 -11.82 -8.41 -5.19
C ALA A 29 -11.38 -6.97 -5.47
N PRO A 30 -11.91 -6.34 -6.55
CA PRO A 30 -11.75 -4.92 -6.76
C PRO A 30 -12.27 -4.10 -5.59
N ASP A 31 -11.55 -3.05 -5.22
CA ASP A 31 -11.92 -2.11 -4.17
C ASP A 31 -11.46 -0.70 -4.59
N TYR A 32 -12.42 0.20 -4.80
CA TYR A 32 -12.16 1.58 -5.19
C TYR A 32 -11.98 2.52 -4.01
N ASN A 33 -12.13 2.01 -2.77
CA ASN A 33 -12.13 2.83 -1.56
C ASN A 33 -11.46 2.14 -0.37
N VAL A 34 -10.36 1.44 -0.61
CA VAL A 34 -9.61 0.71 0.42
C VAL A 34 -9.38 1.58 1.64
N ALA A 35 -9.85 1.11 2.78
CA ALA A 35 -9.74 1.78 4.06
C ALA A 35 -8.78 1.05 5.02
N PRO A 36 -8.30 1.72 6.08
CA PRO A 36 -7.54 1.06 7.13
C PRO A 36 -8.22 -0.19 7.66
N THR A 37 -7.46 -1.26 7.79
CA THR A 37 -7.82 -2.61 8.24
C THR A 37 -8.43 -3.54 7.18
N ASP A 38 -8.68 -3.05 5.98
CA ASP A 38 -9.14 -3.90 4.89
C ASP A 38 -8.06 -4.88 4.41
N PRO A 39 -8.47 -6.01 3.83
CA PRO A 39 -7.56 -6.93 3.16
C PRO A 39 -7.08 -6.32 1.84
N VAL A 40 -5.77 -6.32 1.62
CA VAL A 40 -5.13 -5.70 0.45
C VAL A 40 -4.11 -6.62 -0.19
N PRO A 41 -3.94 -6.58 -1.53
CA PRO A 41 -2.89 -7.34 -2.20
C PRO A 41 -1.51 -6.75 -1.90
N VAL A 42 -0.55 -7.63 -1.65
CA VAL A 42 0.88 -7.27 -1.59
C VAL A 42 1.71 -8.32 -2.31
N VAL A 43 2.80 -7.89 -2.94
CA VAL A 43 3.83 -8.79 -3.46
C VAL A 43 5.00 -8.81 -2.48
N ARG A 44 5.35 -10.00 -2.01
CA ARG A 44 6.46 -10.22 -1.06
C ARG A 44 7.31 -11.41 -1.47
N LEU A 45 8.49 -11.55 -0.88
CA LEU A 45 9.29 -12.76 -1.03
C LEU A 45 8.88 -13.81 0.01
N THR A 46 8.94 -15.07 -0.42
CA THR A 46 8.82 -16.24 0.44
C THR A 46 9.82 -17.31 0.01
N THR A 47 10.36 -18.05 0.98
CA THR A 47 11.15 -19.26 0.75
C THR A 47 10.32 -20.53 0.90
N ARG A 48 9.05 -20.40 1.24
CA ARG A 48 8.11 -21.51 1.37
C ARG A 48 7.87 -22.16 0.00
N PRO A 49 7.95 -23.50 -0.10
CA PRO A 49 7.65 -24.20 -1.37
C PRO A 49 6.23 -23.91 -1.87
N PRO A 50 6.01 -23.96 -3.19
CA PRO A 50 4.67 -23.91 -3.75
C PRO A 50 3.76 -25.00 -3.18
N GLY A 51 2.49 -24.66 -2.89
CA GLY A 51 1.52 -25.61 -2.35
C GLY A 51 1.70 -26.02 -0.88
N ALA A 52 2.78 -25.61 -0.22
CA ALA A 52 2.94 -25.87 1.20
C ALA A 52 1.89 -25.10 2.02
N PRO A 53 1.28 -25.71 3.06
CA PRO A 53 0.30 -25.04 3.89
C PRO A 53 0.86 -23.75 4.49
N ARG A 54 0.03 -22.71 4.59
CA ARG A 54 0.39 -21.50 5.34
C ARG A 54 0.48 -21.91 6.82
N ALA A 55 1.72 -22.06 7.34
CA ALA A 55 1.87 -22.30 8.76
C ALA A 55 1.20 -21.18 9.55
N ALA A 56 0.37 -21.53 10.52
CA ALA A 56 -0.10 -20.57 11.51
C ALA A 56 1.13 -19.91 12.15
N ALA A 57 1.11 -18.59 12.27
CA ALA A 57 2.23 -17.86 12.88
C ALA A 57 2.51 -18.44 14.27
N GLY A 58 3.63 -19.12 14.43
CA GLY A 58 4.02 -19.70 15.73
C GLY A 58 4.22 -21.22 15.79
N THR A 59 3.86 -22.00 14.77
CA THR A 59 4.12 -23.44 14.73
C THR A 59 5.45 -23.73 14.05
N GLY A 60 6.48 -24.00 14.82
CA GLY A 60 7.83 -24.29 14.38
C GLY A 60 7.99 -25.68 13.74
N GLY A 61 7.51 -25.85 12.54
CA GLY A 61 7.85 -26.93 11.64
C GLY A 61 8.32 -26.32 10.32
N ALA A 62 9.61 -25.97 10.22
CA ALA A 62 10.14 -25.40 9.00
C ALA A 62 10.18 -26.47 7.92
N ALA A 63 9.28 -26.40 6.93
CA ALA A 63 9.54 -27.05 5.64
C ALA A 63 10.89 -26.52 5.11
N PRO A 64 11.71 -27.35 4.42
CA PRO A 64 12.99 -26.92 3.89
C PRO A 64 12.78 -25.67 3.03
N ALA A 65 13.55 -24.61 3.32
CA ALA A 65 13.46 -23.35 2.63
C ALA A 65 13.92 -23.54 1.17
N GLY A 66 13.04 -23.23 0.21
CA GLY A 66 13.38 -23.14 -1.20
C GLY A 66 14.07 -21.80 -1.53
N PRO A 67 14.42 -21.57 -2.80
CA PRO A 67 14.88 -20.26 -3.24
C PRO A 67 13.77 -19.22 -3.04
N PRO A 68 14.15 -17.96 -2.74
CA PRO A 68 13.18 -16.87 -2.62
C PRO A 68 12.37 -16.69 -3.92
N ARG A 69 11.07 -16.61 -3.82
CA ARG A 69 10.16 -16.34 -4.94
C ARG A 69 9.16 -15.25 -4.57
N ARG A 70 8.67 -14.55 -5.57
CA ARG A 70 7.58 -13.58 -5.36
C ARG A 70 6.24 -14.30 -5.21
N VAL A 71 5.46 -13.82 -4.27
CA VAL A 71 4.07 -14.26 -4.08
C VAL A 71 3.16 -13.05 -3.94
N LEU A 72 2.00 -13.11 -4.58
CA LEU A 72 0.90 -12.20 -4.35
C LEU A 72 0.08 -12.75 -3.18
N SER A 73 -0.03 -11.98 -2.12
CA SER A 73 -0.73 -12.38 -0.90
C SER A 73 -1.76 -11.33 -0.51
N LEU A 74 -2.89 -11.76 0.03
CA LEU A 74 -3.85 -10.86 0.66
C LEU A 74 -3.47 -10.68 2.13
N VAL A 75 -3.31 -9.43 2.57
CA VAL A 75 -2.87 -9.08 3.93
C VAL A 75 -3.73 -7.94 4.48
N ARG A 76 -3.86 -7.85 5.80
CA ARG A 76 -4.60 -6.75 6.42
C ARG A 76 -3.77 -5.47 6.41
N TRP A 77 -4.33 -4.35 5.93
CA TRP A 77 -3.65 -3.04 5.99
C TRP A 77 -3.71 -2.46 7.40
N GLY A 78 -2.55 -2.23 7.97
CA GLY A 78 -2.33 -1.82 9.35
C GLY A 78 -1.44 -2.84 10.05
N LEU A 79 -0.11 -2.59 10.01
CA LEU A 79 0.91 -3.50 10.52
C LEU A 79 0.72 -3.76 12.02
N VAL A 80 0.63 -5.03 12.39
CA VAL A 80 0.60 -5.46 13.79
C VAL A 80 1.96 -6.05 14.14
N PRO A 81 2.76 -5.36 14.96
CA PRO A 81 4.06 -5.87 15.37
C PRO A 81 3.91 -7.20 16.12
N HIS A 82 4.87 -8.10 15.95
CA HIS A 82 4.84 -9.45 16.56
C HIS A 82 4.70 -9.43 18.09
N TRP A 83 5.12 -8.36 18.75
CA TRP A 83 5.02 -8.16 20.19
C TRP A 83 3.71 -7.53 20.67
N ALA A 84 2.86 -7.07 19.75
CA ALA A 84 1.59 -6.44 20.11
C ALA A 84 0.64 -7.49 20.68
N LYS A 85 0.07 -7.21 21.85
CA LYS A 85 -0.92 -8.08 22.49
C LYS A 85 -2.31 -7.96 21.85
N ASP A 86 -2.60 -6.78 21.30
CA ASP A 86 -3.89 -6.43 20.70
C ASP A 86 -3.73 -6.14 19.21
N PRO A 87 -4.35 -6.94 18.32
CA PRO A 87 -4.26 -6.73 16.87
C PRO A 87 -4.92 -5.42 16.41
N ARG A 88 -5.75 -4.78 17.24
CA ARG A 88 -6.33 -3.46 16.94
C ARG A 88 -5.27 -2.36 16.86
N ALA A 89 -4.08 -2.55 17.45
CA ALA A 89 -2.97 -1.63 17.33
C ALA A 89 -2.61 -1.33 15.86
N GLY A 90 -2.82 -2.28 14.94
CA GLY A 90 -2.58 -2.11 13.51
C GLY A 90 -3.36 -0.96 12.88
N ALA A 91 -4.56 -0.63 13.35
CA ALA A 91 -5.36 0.46 12.80
C ALA A 91 -4.66 1.84 12.85
N ARG A 92 -3.68 2.00 13.74
CA ARG A 92 -2.84 3.21 13.86
C ARG A 92 -1.51 3.11 13.12
N MET A 93 -1.23 1.95 12.51
CA MET A 93 0.04 1.63 11.86
C MET A 93 -0.14 1.34 10.37
N ILE A 94 -1.05 2.06 9.75
CA ILE A 94 -1.32 1.97 8.30
C ILE A 94 -0.19 2.57 7.48
N ASN A 95 0.51 3.56 8.02
CA ASN A 95 1.65 4.22 7.38
C ASN A 95 2.88 4.27 8.29
N ALA A 96 4.05 4.20 7.67
CA ALA A 96 5.34 4.43 8.31
C ALA A 96 6.11 5.51 7.54
N ARG A 97 6.70 6.49 8.25
CA ARG A 97 7.52 7.53 7.61
C ARG A 97 8.85 6.94 7.17
N SER A 98 9.20 7.08 5.88
CA SER A 98 10.45 6.55 5.32
C SER A 98 11.68 7.08 6.06
N GLU A 99 11.67 8.33 6.48
CA GLU A 99 12.79 9.00 7.17
C GLU A 99 13.18 8.33 8.49
N GLY A 100 12.22 7.71 9.18
CA GLY A 100 12.45 7.10 10.48
C GLY A 100 12.45 5.58 10.50
N VAL A 101 12.07 4.93 9.38
CA VAL A 101 11.79 3.48 9.39
C VAL A 101 13.02 2.63 9.69
N ALA A 102 14.21 3.06 9.24
CA ALA A 102 15.46 2.33 9.43
C ALA A 102 15.95 2.32 10.88
N THR A 103 15.57 3.31 11.69
CA THR A 103 16.01 3.47 13.08
C THR A 103 14.89 3.18 14.09
N SER A 104 13.64 3.18 13.65
CA SER A 104 12.47 2.94 14.50
C SER A 104 12.55 1.59 15.21
N ALA A 105 12.36 1.58 16.52
CA ALA A 105 12.26 0.34 17.29
C ALA A 105 11.16 -0.61 16.77
N THR A 106 10.09 -0.04 16.23
CA THR A 106 8.97 -0.81 15.66
C THR A 106 9.25 -1.34 14.26
N TYR A 107 9.84 -0.50 13.36
CA TYR A 107 9.88 -0.81 11.93
C TYR A 107 11.22 -1.33 11.43
N ARG A 108 12.35 -1.03 12.08
CA ARG A 108 13.70 -1.39 11.61
C ARG A 108 13.87 -2.87 11.26
N ARG A 109 13.26 -3.76 12.05
CA ARG A 109 13.30 -5.21 11.81
C ARG A 109 12.60 -5.56 10.49
N TYR A 110 11.42 -5.01 10.26
CA TYR A 110 10.63 -5.28 9.04
C TYR A 110 11.29 -4.65 7.82
N PHE A 111 11.86 -3.45 7.96
CA PHE A 111 12.66 -2.84 6.90
C PHE A 111 13.88 -3.70 6.55
N GLY A 112 14.50 -4.37 7.52
CA GLY A 112 15.62 -5.29 7.28
C GLY A 112 15.25 -6.52 6.45
N THR A 113 14.05 -7.09 6.66
CA THR A 113 13.76 -8.46 6.18
C THR A 113 12.36 -8.69 5.63
N HIS A 114 11.41 -7.77 5.83
CA HIS A 114 9.99 -7.98 5.54
C HIS A 114 9.42 -6.84 4.68
N ARG A 115 10.06 -6.59 3.54
CA ARG A 115 9.60 -5.58 2.58
C ARG A 115 8.62 -6.20 1.60
N CYS A 116 7.67 -5.42 1.14
CA CYS A 116 6.69 -5.80 0.12
C CYS A 116 6.40 -4.64 -0.83
N LEU A 117 5.79 -4.98 -1.97
CA LEU A 117 5.22 -4.03 -2.93
C LEU A 117 3.72 -4.01 -2.71
N VAL A 118 3.14 -2.82 -2.66
CA VAL A 118 1.68 -2.64 -2.54
C VAL A 118 1.17 -2.04 -3.85
N PRO A 119 0.48 -2.83 -4.70
CA PRO A 119 -0.09 -2.33 -5.95
C PRO A 119 -1.33 -1.47 -5.69
N ALA A 120 -1.47 -0.39 -6.45
CA ALA A 120 -2.60 0.52 -6.38
C ALA A 120 -2.89 1.15 -7.74
N GLU A 121 -4.15 1.40 -8.06
CA GLU A 121 -4.51 2.23 -9.23
C GLU A 121 -4.24 3.72 -8.97
N GLY A 122 -4.22 4.11 -7.70
CA GLY A 122 -3.98 5.45 -7.22
C GLY A 122 -4.36 5.58 -5.76
N TRP A 123 -4.13 6.75 -5.19
CA TRP A 123 -4.50 7.03 -3.81
C TRP A 123 -5.26 8.34 -3.70
N PHE A 124 -6.00 8.49 -2.59
CA PHE A 124 -6.76 9.70 -2.30
C PHE A 124 -6.03 10.56 -1.27
N GLU A 125 -6.06 11.87 -1.47
CA GLU A 125 -5.67 12.88 -0.49
C GLU A 125 -6.66 14.04 -0.51
N TRP A 126 -6.78 14.72 0.63
CA TRP A 126 -7.69 15.84 0.80
C TRP A 126 -6.92 17.14 0.86
N LYS A 127 -7.23 18.06 -0.07
CA LYS A 127 -6.67 19.42 -0.02
C LYS A 127 -7.52 20.28 0.91
N GLY A 128 -6.92 20.75 2.00
CA GLY A 128 -7.61 21.54 3.02
C GLY A 128 -8.76 20.77 3.67
N ARG A 129 -9.83 21.47 4.01
CA ARG A 129 -11.02 20.87 4.64
C ARG A 129 -11.99 20.39 3.55
N GLY A 130 -11.83 19.16 3.06
CA GLY A 130 -12.92 18.45 2.38
C GLY A 130 -12.84 18.27 0.87
N ARG A 131 -11.79 18.68 0.15
CA ARG A 131 -11.65 18.42 -1.29
C ARG A 131 -10.82 17.18 -1.55
N PRO A 132 -11.43 16.05 -1.95
CA PRO A 132 -10.69 14.84 -2.30
C PRO A 132 -10.10 14.95 -3.72
N TYR A 133 -8.89 14.47 -3.85
CA TYR A 133 -8.18 14.26 -5.11
C TYR A 133 -7.74 12.81 -5.19
N PHE A 134 -7.79 12.25 -6.38
CA PHE A 134 -7.26 10.94 -6.70
C PHE A 134 -5.99 11.11 -7.54
N MET A 135 -4.87 10.62 -7.04
CA MET A 135 -3.60 10.62 -7.75
C MET A 135 -3.41 9.26 -8.41
N THR A 136 -3.21 9.26 -9.75
CA THR A 136 -3.14 8.02 -10.54
C THR A 136 -2.09 8.13 -11.64
N GLY A 137 -1.51 6.98 -12.04
CA GLY A 137 -0.53 6.88 -13.10
C GLY A 137 -1.12 6.72 -14.52
N GLY A 138 -2.44 6.71 -14.66
CA GLY A 138 -3.09 6.49 -15.97
C GLY A 138 -2.95 5.04 -16.47
N ALA A 139 -2.84 4.84 -17.79
CA ALA A 139 -2.94 3.53 -18.46
C ALA A 139 -1.69 2.63 -18.35
N GLY A 140 -0.61 3.08 -17.71
CA GLY A 140 0.69 2.39 -17.72
C GLY A 140 0.83 1.20 -16.76
N GLY A 141 -0.21 0.76 -16.09
CA GLY A 141 -0.19 -0.27 -15.07
C GLY A 141 -0.39 0.30 -13.66
N PRO A 142 -0.42 -0.54 -12.61
CA PRO A 142 -0.62 -0.08 -11.25
C PRO A 142 0.59 0.73 -10.77
N LEU A 143 0.33 1.74 -9.96
CA LEU A 143 1.36 2.33 -9.11
C LEU A 143 1.80 1.29 -8.07
N VAL A 144 3.04 1.41 -7.62
CA VAL A 144 3.60 0.49 -6.63
C VAL A 144 4.12 1.29 -5.45
N PHE A 145 3.53 1.06 -4.29
CA PHE A 145 4.00 1.67 -3.05
C PHE A 145 4.98 0.75 -2.33
N ALA A 146 6.00 1.32 -1.73
CA ALA A 146 6.87 0.62 -0.80
C ALA A 146 6.08 0.24 0.46
N GLY A 147 6.14 -1.02 0.86
CA GLY A 147 5.47 -1.52 2.06
C GLY A 147 6.38 -2.38 2.92
N LEU A 148 5.99 -2.52 4.17
CA LEU A 148 6.55 -3.51 5.09
C LEU A 148 5.42 -4.44 5.53
N TRP A 149 5.74 -5.71 5.77
CA TRP A 149 4.76 -6.68 6.26
C TRP A 149 5.20 -7.33 7.56
N ALA A 150 4.24 -7.84 8.31
CA ALA A 150 4.46 -8.58 9.54
C ALA A 150 3.51 -9.77 9.62
N ALA A 151 3.96 -10.86 10.24
CA ALA A 151 3.10 -11.97 10.63
C ALA A 151 2.62 -11.77 12.07
N HIS A 152 1.33 -12.03 12.32
CA HIS A 152 0.76 -11.97 13.66
C HIS A 152 -0.37 -13.00 13.84
N PRO A 153 -0.29 -13.90 14.85
CA PRO A 153 -1.21 -15.05 14.97
C PRO A 153 -2.66 -14.66 15.25
N ALA A 154 -2.91 -13.51 15.91
CA ALA A 154 -4.26 -13.05 16.23
C ALA A 154 -4.93 -12.26 15.09
N VAL A 155 -4.30 -12.15 13.91
CA VAL A 155 -4.89 -11.49 12.75
C VAL A 155 -5.44 -12.55 11.79
N PRO A 156 -6.68 -12.42 11.30
CA PRO A 156 -7.19 -13.29 10.24
C PRO A 156 -6.23 -13.30 9.04
N GLY A 157 -5.93 -14.46 8.50
CA GLY A 157 -4.93 -14.62 7.44
C GLY A 157 -3.46 -14.48 7.90
N GLY A 158 -3.20 -14.09 9.16
CA GLY A 158 -1.89 -14.09 9.79
C GLY A 158 -0.92 -13.01 9.32
N LEU A 159 -1.26 -12.19 8.33
CA LEU A 159 -0.36 -11.21 7.72
C LEU A 159 -0.95 -9.79 7.76
N THR A 160 -0.07 -8.83 7.99
CA THR A 160 -0.41 -7.39 8.01
C THR A 160 0.65 -6.59 7.27
N CYS A 161 0.29 -5.39 6.78
CA CYS A 161 1.25 -4.50 6.14
C CYS A 161 1.08 -3.03 6.56
N THR A 162 2.10 -2.23 6.29
CA THR A 162 2.08 -0.77 6.36
C THR A 162 2.64 -0.19 5.07
N ILE A 163 2.14 0.93 4.62
CA ILE A 163 2.65 1.67 3.47
C ILE A 163 3.68 2.69 3.95
N LEU A 164 4.84 2.76 3.28
CA LEU A 164 5.80 3.81 3.56
C LEU A 164 5.35 5.11 2.89
N THR A 165 5.52 6.20 3.63
CA THR A 165 5.26 7.54 3.12
C THR A 165 6.52 8.39 3.20
N THR A 166 6.66 9.32 2.26
CA THR A 166 7.75 10.29 2.17
C THR A 166 7.20 11.70 2.03
N ALA A 167 8.04 12.72 2.10
CA ALA A 167 7.65 14.08 1.75
C ALA A 167 7.11 14.12 0.32
N ALA A 168 6.02 14.84 0.10
CA ALA A 168 5.46 15.01 -1.23
C ALA A 168 6.40 15.86 -2.10
N VAL A 169 6.56 15.45 -3.38
CA VAL A 169 7.42 16.13 -4.34
C VAL A 169 6.61 16.65 -5.53
N GLY A 170 7.14 17.67 -6.21
CA GLY A 170 6.52 18.25 -7.40
C GLY A 170 5.10 18.75 -7.14
N PRO A 171 4.17 18.58 -8.10
CA PRO A 171 2.79 19.05 -7.98
C PRO A 171 1.99 18.45 -6.82
N LEU A 172 2.39 17.26 -6.34
CA LEU A 172 1.72 16.56 -5.24
C LEU A 172 1.79 17.34 -3.92
N ALA A 173 2.88 18.08 -3.71
CA ALA A 173 3.05 18.96 -2.54
C ALA A 173 1.97 20.05 -2.46
N GLY A 174 1.34 20.39 -3.58
CA GLY A 174 0.21 21.34 -3.63
C GLY A 174 -1.11 20.74 -3.11
N VAL A 175 -1.19 19.43 -2.90
CA VAL A 175 -2.37 18.74 -2.34
C VAL A 175 -2.17 18.38 -0.88
N HIS A 176 -1.05 17.70 -0.57
CA HIS A 176 -0.71 17.26 0.78
C HIS A 176 0.82 17.26 0.96
N ASP A 177 1.33 17.39 2.19
CA ASP A 177 2.76 17.39 2.53
C ASP A 177 3.42 16.01 2.45
N ARG A 178 2.61 14.94 2.38
CA ARG A 178 3.08 13.54 2.31
C ARG A 178 2.50 12.83 1.10
N MET A 179 3.25 11.83 0.60
CA MET A 179 2.82 10.90 -0.45
C MET A 179 3.32 9.49 -0.14
N PRO A 180 2.73 8.42 -0.70
CA PRO A 180 3.32 7.09 -0.67
C PRO A 180 4.73 7.10 -1.28
N LEU A 181 5.65 6.32 -0.72
CA LEU A 181 6.94 6.08 -1.35
C LEU A 181 6.73 5.20 -2.58
N LEU A 182 6.73 5.82 -3.76
CA LEU A 182 6.55 5.14 -5.03
C LEU A 182 7.82 4.39 -5.44
N LEU A 183 7.65 3.16 -5.92
CA LEU A 183 8.75 2.32 -6.41
C LEU A 183 8.59 2.07 -7.91
N PRO A 184 9.43 2.65 -8.77
CA PRO A 184 9.51 2.28 -10.17
C PRO A 184 10.03 0.84 -10.33
N ARG A 185 9.74 0.22 -11.48
CA ARG A 185 9.95 -1.22 -11.71
C ARG A 185 11.40 -1.68 -11.51
N ASP A 186 12.35 -0.85 -11.90
CA ASP A 186 13.79 -1.11 -11.76
C ASP A 186 14.26 -1.19 -10.30
N ARG A 187 13.50 -0.63 -9.35
CA ARG A 187 13.81 -0.69 -7.91
C ARG A 187 13.16 -1.87 -7.16
N TRP A 188 12.28 -2.64 -7.79
CA TRP A 188 11.55 -3.70 -7.08
C TRP A 188 12.44 -4.82 -6.56
N ALA A 189 13.43 -5.24 -7.33
CA ALA A 189 14.36 -6.31 -6.92
C ALA A 189 15.18 -5.88 -5.70
N ASP A 190 15.74 -4.67 -5.75
CA ASP A 190 16.52 -4.10 -4.64
C ASP A 190 15.63 -3.88 -3.40
N TRP A 191 14.39 -3.40 -3.62
CA TRP A 191 13.45 -3.25 -2.52
C TRP A 191 13.12 -4.56 -1.85
N LEU A 192 12.81 -5.61 -2.61
CA LEU A 192 12.38 -6.90 -2.07
C LEU A 192 13.54 -7.71 -1.48
N ALA A 193 14.72 -7.73 -2.13
CA ALA A 193 15.82 -8.66 -1.83
C ALA A 193 17.15 -7.99 -1.50
N GLY A 194 17.36 -6.74 -1.91
CA GLY A 194 18.61 -6.03 -1.67
C GLY A 194 18.90 -5.76 -0.19
N PRO A 195 20.13 -5.37 0.17
CA PRO A 195 20.47 -4.98 1.53
C PRO A 195 19.61 -3.79 1.99
N ALA A 196 19.22 -3.78 3.26
CA ALA A 196 18.48 -2.66 3.84
C ALA A 196 19.39 -1.42 3.91
N SER A 197 19.16 -0.48 3.01
CA SER A 197 19.96 0.75 2.88
C SER A 197 19.05 1.97 2.96
N PRO A 198 19.49 3.06 3.60
CA PRO A 198 18.78 4.35 3.57
C PRO A 198 18.48 4.85 2.14
N ALA A 199 19.31 4.50 1.15
CA ALA A 199 19.08 4.85 -0.25
C ALA A 199 17.76 4.29 -0.81
N LEU A 200 17.26 3.17 -0.27
CA LEU A 200 15.96 2.62 -0.64
C LEU A 200 14.78 3.49 -0.18
N LEU A 201 15.02 4.37 0.80
CA LEU A 201 14.00 5.21 1.43
C LEU A 201 13.94 6.62 0.85
N ALA A 202 14.83 6.93 -0.09
CA ALA A 202 14.84 8.23 -0.76
C ALA A 202 13.52 8.45 -1.52
N PRO A 203 12.94 9.65 -1.45
CA PRO A 203 11.77 10.00 -2.25
C PRO A 203 12.11 9.86 -3.74
N PRO A 204 11.11 9.56 -4.60
CA PRO A 204 11.32 9.56 -6.04
C PRO A 204 11.68 10.97 -6.50
N PRO A 205 12.48 11.12 -7.58
CA PRO A 205 12.77 12.43 -8.12
C PRO A 205 11.49 13.10 -8.66
N PRO A 206 11.36 14.44 -8.57
CA PRO A 206 10.14 15.16 -8.93
C PRO A 206 9.61 14.87 -10.35
N GLU A 207 10.50 14.63 -11.30
CA GLU A 207 10.16 14.29 -12.68
C GLU A 207 9.44 12.95 -12.81
N SER A 208 9.72 11.99 -11.94
CA SER A 208 9.05 10.67 -11.97
C SER A 208 7.59 10.72 -11.53
N VAL A 209 7.20 11.76 -10.81
CA VAL A 209 5.81 11.98 -10.38
C VAL A 209 5.09 13.03 -11.22
N ALA A 210 5.80 13.71 -12.12
CA ALA A 210 5.22 14.76 -12.97
C ALA A 210 4.17 14.21 -13.95
N ALA A 211 4.27 12.93 -14.32
CA ALA A 211 3.30 12.26 -15.19
C ALA A 211 2.04 11.78 -14.45
N LEU A 212 1.99 11.90 -13.12
CA LEU A 212 0.81 11.52 -12.37
C LEU A 212 -0.32 12.52 -12.58
N GLU A 213 -1.51 12.01 -12.85
CA GLU A 213 -2.71 12.82 -12.86
C GLU A 213 -3.15 13.13 -11.43
N ILE A 214 -3.39 14.41 -11.14
CA ILE A 214 -4.04 14.87 -9.91
C ILE A 214 -5.49 15.18 -10.27
N ARG A 215 -6.39 14.26 -9.98
CA ARG A 215 -7.77 14.27 -10.42
C ARG A 215 -8.68 14.71 -9.28
N PRO A 216 -9.44 15.81 -9.40
CA PRO A 216 -10.49 16.12 -8.45
C PRO A 216 -11.61 15.06 -8.56
N VAL A 217 -12.05 14.55 -7.42
CA VAL A 217 -13.10 13.52 -7.32
C VAL A 217 -14.23 13.96 -6.39
N GLY A 218 -15.35 13.25 -6.45
CA GLY A 218 -16.53 13.55 -5.64
C GLY A 218 -16.30 13.29 -4.13
N PRO A 219 -17.08 13.93 -3.24
CA PRO A 219 -16.93 13.79 -1.79
C PRO A 219 -17.36 12.41 -1.25
N ALA A 220 -18.07 11.61 -2.06
CA ALA A 220 -18.57 10.29 -1.67
C ALA A 220 -17.46 9.33 -1.18
N VAL A 221 -16.20 9.51 -1.65
CA VAL A 221 -15.04 8.75 -1.19
C VAL A 221 -14.76 8.94 0.31
N GLY A 222 -15.27 9.99 0.92
CA GLY A 222 -15.13 10.23 2.37
C GLY A 222 -15.79 9.16 3.24
N ASP A 223 -16.88 8.53 2.76
CA ASP A 223 -17.54 7.43 3.46
C ASP A 223 -16.94 6.09 3.02
N VAL A 224 -16.38 5.34 3.98
CA VAL A 224 -15.76 4.03 3.74
C VAL A 224 -16.74 2.95 3.27
N ARG A 225 -18.04 3.18 3.41
CA ARG A 225 -19.08 2.24 2.94
C ARG A 225 -19.35 2.35 1.44
N ASN A 226 -18.92 3.46 0.83
CA ASN A 226 -19.06 3.63 -0.61
C ASN A 226 -17.93 2.91 -1.33
N ASP A 227 -18.26 2.19 -2.39
CA ASP A 227 -17.33 1.55 -3.30
C ASP A 227 -17.85 1.70 -4.73
N GLY A 228 -16.95 1.58 -5.71
CA GLY A 228 -17.28 1.61 -7.12
C GLY A 228 -16.50 2.64 -7.94
N PRO A 229 -16.53 2.47 -9.28
CA PRO A 229 -15.71 3.26 -10.21
C PRO A 229 -16.00 4.77 -10.20
N ASP A 230 -17.19 5.17 -9.78
CA ASP A 230 -17.57 6.59 -9.71
C ASP A 230 -16.71 7.36 -8.69
N LEU A 231 -16.16 6.68 -7.68
CA LEU A 231 -15.32 7.32 -6.67
C LEU A 231 -13.98 7.83 -7.22
N VAL A 232 -13.50 7.26 -8.31
CA VAL A 232 -12.28 7.69 -9.00
C VAL A 232 -12.55 8.51 -10.25
N ALA A 233 -13.83 8.75 -10.58
CA ALA A 233 -14.21 9.54 -11.71
C ALA A 233 -13.88 11.03 -11.50
N ARG A 234 -13.41 11.69 -12.56
CA ARG A 234 -13.15 13.13 -12.52
C ARG A 234 -14.46 13.92 -12.36
N VAL A 235 -14.47 14.81 -11.40
CA VAL A 235 -15.52 15.84 -11.29
C VAL A 235 -14.98 17.20 -11.74
N SER A 236 -15.87 18.07 -12.22
CA SER A 236 -15.51 19.46 -12.50
C SER A 236 -14.98 20.11 -11.23
N ALA A 237 -13.82 20.76 -11.30
CA ALA A 237 -13.36 21.57 -10.18
C ALA A 237 -14.41 22.66 -9.92
N PRO A 238 -14.88 22.86 -8.66
CA PRO A 238 -15.75 24.01 -8.37
C PRO A 238 -15.02 25.30 -8.77
N ALA A 239 -15.78 26.24 -9.33
CA ALA A 239 -15.26 27.54 -9.69
C ALA A 239 -14.54 28.17 -8.48
N ALA A 240 -13.41 28.85 -8.74
CA ALA A 240 -12.66 29.52 -7.68
C ALA A 240 -13.60 30.56 -7.03
N GLY A 241 -14.07 30.27 -5.80
CA GLY A 241 -14.99 31.17 -5.08
C GLY A 241 -16.23 30.52 -4.45
N GLU A 242 -16.55 29.24 -4.78
CA GLU A 242 -17.65 28.56 -4.08
C GLU A 242 -17.22 28.10 -2.69
N PRO A 243 -17.98 28.46 -1.63
CA PRO A 243 -17.72 27.91 -0.31
C PRO A 243 -17.95 26.38 -0.29
N PRO A 244 -17.23 25.62 0.54
CA PRO A 244 -17.45 24.19 0.65
C PRO A 244 -18.90 23.92 1.03
N ALA A 245 -19.54 22.96 0.33
CA ALA A 245 -20.88 22.51 0.69
C ALA A 245 -20.88 22.06 2.15
N THR A 246 -21.71 22.71 2.96
CA THR A 246 -21.88 22.37 4.37
C THR A 246 -22.57 21.00 4.43
N LEU A 247 -21.86 19.99 4.81
CA LEU A 247 -22.47 18.70 5.17
C LEU A 247 -23.08 18.88 6.57
N PHE A 248 -24.40 18.84 6.63
CA PHE A 248 -25.17 18.73 7.86
C PHE A 248 -25.10 17.30 8.41
#